data_07efddc4fc7c02696c7b5285070bedaa
#
_entry.id   07efddc4fc7c02696c7b5285070bedaa
#
_cell.length_a   1.000
_cell.length_b   1.000
_cell.length_c   1.000
_cell.angle_alpha   90.00
_cell.angle_beta   90.00
_cell.angle_gamma   90.00
#
_symmetry.space_group_name_H-M   'P 1'
#
loop_
_entity.id
_entity.type
_entity.pdbx_description
1 polymer ?
#
loop_
_entity_poly.entity_id
_entity_poly.type
_entity_poly.pdbx_seq_one_letter_code
_entity_poly.pdbx_strand_id
1 'polypeptide(L)'
;HLFDTLQQTQTYASLSSLAAAPGKECVRLHLRAVAARDYPAQNVELVFHLGKIEQTLDLGGFLAVNLGPGIDPRALPFTRIRYEGQGTNEVWRQQALARIETIRKGDLAIRVLAADGSAAGNATVRVRMTRHAYQFGTFVEDLVLRETADGRRYRETVAGLFNRVTCPLYWSDWGWENPERRMTYIAIAQWAKINGFYTRGHCLIWPGWQWLPKSIQDLKDRPAELRAAIDEHFRDIVTLMRPIGFDTYDVMNEPRVNHALQDILGEKEAASWYKLVHTIDPRPALGVNEFAIVSGGGDTDKEVELYLKQVHDLIGAGAPLGVVGVQCHMGENMTPPQKVIAILDRLATLRLPIHATEFDIATDDEETQGDYMRDFLIAFFSHPATESLTQWGFWEGSHWIPRAALFDRNWRVKPNGKAYLDLVKGAWWTDVTLTTDRQGYCRARGFLGEYEVTVSLPDGSSFTRPARITRAGAMITLKP
;
A
#
# COMPACT_ATOMS: atom_id res chain seq x y z
N HIS A 1 25.96 3.60 0.24
CA HIS A 1 25.29 3.91 -1.03
C HIS A 1 26.32 4.18 -2.11
N LEU A 2 26.13 3.61 -3.31
CA LEU A 2 26.85 3.94 -4.54
C LEU A 2 25.92 4.76 -5.42
N PHE A 3 26.31 5.99 -5.78
CA PHE A 3 25.48 6.91 -6.54
C PHE A 3 26.07 7.18 -7.94
N ASP A 4 25.19 7.44 -8.90
CA ASP A 4 25.53 7.97 -10.21
C ASP A 4 25.40 9.50 -10.19
N THR A 5 26.51 10.20 -10.39
CA THR A 5 26.59 11.68 -10.31
C THR A 5 26.42 12.37 -11.67
N LEU A 6 26.16 11.64 -12.76
CA LEU A 6 26.18 12.16 -14.13
C LEU A 6 24.96 12.98 -14.57
N GLN A 7 23.90 13.06 -13.79
CA GLN A 7 22.77 13.89 -14.18
C GLN A 7 22.90 15.27 -13.52
N GLN A 8 23.04 16.31 -14.31
CA GLN A 8 22.99 17.73 -13.90
C GLN A 8 21.65 18.13 -13.24
N THR A 9 20.74 17.22 -13.10
CA THR A 9 19.53 17.31 -12.31
C THR A 9 19.68 16.38 -11.10
N GLN A 10 19.77 16.90 -9.94
CA GLN A 10 19.85 16.35 -8.57
C GLN A 10 19.25 14.95 -8.26
N THR A 11 19.13 14.06 -9.20
CA THR A 11 18.67 12.69 -9.05
C THR A 11 19.84 11.73 -8.98
N TYR A 12 20.27 11.42 -7.77
CA TYR A 12 21.22 10.35 -7.51
C TYR A 12 20.56 8.99 -7.74
N ALA A 13 21.06 8.21 -8.69
CA ALA A 13 20.64 6.81 -8.83
C ALA A 13 21.53 5.95 -7.94
N SER A 14 20.96 5.34 -6.90
CA SER A 14 21.69 4.37 -6.08
C SER A 14 21.93 3.09 -6.86
N LEU A 15 23.18 2.70 -7.03
CA LEU A 15 23.56 1.42 -7.66
C LEU A 15 23.35 0.27 -6.68
N SER A 16 23.65 0.47 -5.40
CA SER A 16 23.39 -0.49 -4.32
C SER A 16 23.49 0.22 -2.98
N SER A 17 22.81 -0.29 -1.97
CA SER A 17 22.85 0.24 -0.60
C SER A 17 22.82 -0.87 0.43
N LEU A 18 23.34 -0.59 1.62
CA LEU A 18 23.33 -1.51 2.76
C LEU A 18 23.17 -0.70 4.05
N ALA A 19 22.20 -1.07 4.86
CA ALA A 19 22.10 -0.60 6.25
C ALA A 19 22.80 -1.60 7.17
N ALA A 20 23.70 -1.11 8.02
CA ALA A 20 24.40 -1.92 9.00
C ALA A 20 24.40 -1.23 10.36
N ALA A 21 24.14 -1.98 11.42
CA ALA A 21 24.31 -1.49 12.79
C ALA A 21 25.78 -1.69 13.20
N PRO A 22 26.48 -0.62 13.60
CA PRO A 22 27.84 -0.75 14.10
C PRO A 22 27.85 -1.50 15.43
N GLY A 23 28.85 -2.34 15.64
CA GLY A 23 29.11 -3.07 16.87
C GLY A 23 30.43 -2.64 17.54
N LYS A 24 30.79 -3.31 18.62
CA LYS A 24 32.09 -3.09 19.30
C LYS A 24 33.27 -3.69 18.55
N GLU A 25 33.01 -4.58 17.61
CA GLU A 25 34.03 -5.25 16.81
C GLU A 25 33.95 -4.81 15.35
N CYS A 26 35.09 -4.78 14.66
CA CYS A 26 35.15 -4.53 13.24
C CYS A 26 34.47 -5.67 12.47
N VAL A 27 33.47 -5.35 11.68
CA VAL A 27 32.74 -6.29 10.84
C VAL A 27 33.02 -5.99 9.37
N ARG A 28 33.33 -7.02 8.60
CA ARG A 28 33.47 -6.87 7.15
C ARG A 28 32.09 -6.85 6.50
N LEU A 29 31.81 -5.78 5.76
CA LEU A 29 30.59 -5.62 5.00
C LEU A 29 30.88 -5.87 3.51
N HIS A 30 29.99 -6.59 2.84
CA HIS A 30 30.06 -6.87 1.41
C HIS A 30 28.84 -6.23 0.73
N LEU A 31 29.12 -5.34 -0.21
CA LEU A 31 28.12 -4.71 -1.07
C LEU A 31 28.39 -5.15 -2.50
N ARG A 32 27.36 -5.46 -3.25
CA ARG A 32 27.44 -5.82 -4.67
C ARG A 32 26.51 -4.92 -5.48
N ALA A 33 26.95 -4.57 -6.70
CA ALA A 33 26.16 -3.75 -7.60
C ALA A 33 26.36 -4.20 -9.05
N VAL A 34 25.38 -3.91 -9.90
CA VAL A 34 25.49 -4.03 -11.35
C VAL A 34 25.46 -2.63 -11.93
N ALA A 35 26.53 -2.27 -12.62
CA ALA A 35 26.54 -1.01 -13.38
C ALA A 35 25.66 -1.15 -14.62
N ALA A 36 24.67 -0.27 -14.78
CA ALA A 36 23.78 -0.27 -15.94
C ALA A 36 24.49 0.21 -17.23
N ARG A 37 25.64 0.86 -17.09
CA ARG A 37 26.47 1.42 -18.17
C ARG A 37 27.90 1.62 -17.67
N ASP A 38 28.81 1.98 -18.56
CA ASP A 38 30.12 2.47 -18.18
C ASP A 38 30.03 3.87 -17.57
N TYR A 39 30.64 4.04 -16.41
CA TYR A 39 30.71 5.33 -15.71
C TYR A 39 32.14 5.87 -15.83
N PRO A 40 32.31 7.11 -16.30
CA PRO A 40 33.62 7.78 -16.26
C PRO A 40 34.15 7.89 -14.83
N ALA A 41 35.48 8.01 -14.70
CA ALA A 41 36.08 8.28 -13.41
C ALA A 41 35.44 9.51 -12.74
N GLN A 42 35.26 9.47 -11.43
CA GLN A 42 34.64 10.50 -10.60
C GLN A 42 33.09 10.62 -10.69
N ASN A 43 32.42 9.73 -11.42
CA ASN A 43 30.98 9.74 -11.55
C ASN A 43 30.27 8.69 -10.70
N VAL A 44 31.02 7.95 -9.89
CA VAL A 44 30.49 6.99 -8.91
C VAL A 44 31.11 7.31 -7.55
N GLU A 45 30.28 7.46 -6.55
CA GLU A 45 30.68 7.78 -5.20
C GLU A 45 30.25 6.69 -4.22
N LEU A 46 31.10 6.41 -3.23
CA LEU A 46 30.75 5.62 -2.05
C LEU A 46 30.43 6.58 -0.90
N VAL A 47 29.17 6.63 -0.51
CA VAL A 47 28.69 7.55 0.52
C VAL A 47 28.34 6.79 1.79
N PHE A 48 28.81 7.27 2.94
CA PHE A 48 28.47 6.79 4.27
C PHE A 48 27.53 7.77 4.96
N HIS A 49 26.32 7.32 5.26
CA HIS A 49 25.38 8.05 6.09
C HIS A 49 25.56 7.58 7.53
N LEU A 50 26.20 8.37 8.38
CA LEU A 50 26.60 7.99 9.72
C LEU A 50 25.51 8.15 10.79
N GLY A 51 24.27 8.30 10.36
CA GLY A 51 23.12 8.37 11.25
C GLY A 51 22.83 9.76 11.83
N LYS A 52 21.82 9.83 12.70
CA LYS A 52 21.28 11.07 13.27
C LYS A 52 21.72 11.33 14.71
N ILE A 53 22.55 10.47 15.27
CA ILE A 53 23.03 10.55 16.65
C ILE A 53 24.54 10.84 16.68
N GLU A 54 24.99 11.52 17.72
CA GLU A 54 26.41 11.70 18.00
C GLU A 54 27.04 10.35 18.31
N GLN A 55 28.04 9.95 17.53
CA GLN A 55 28.72 8.67 17.66
C GLN A 55 30.11 8.72 17.06
N THR A 56 31.00 7.84 17.51
CA THR A 56 32.31 7.61 16.89
C THR A 56 32.27 6.27 16.16
N LEU A 57 32.66 6.28 14.91
CA LEU A 57 32.73 5.08 14.06
C LEU A 57 34.13 4.95 13.46
N ASP A 58 34.71 3.79 13.60
CA ASP A 58 35.95 3.41 12.92
C ASP A 58 35.59 2.75 11.57
N LEU A 59 36.01 3.38 10.48
CA LEU A 59 35.82 2.89 9.13
C LEU A 59 37.20 2.60 8.52
N GLY A 60 37.34 1.45 7.87
CA GLY A 60 38.65 1.12 7.27
C GLY A 60 38.59 -0.05 6.29
N GLY A 61 39.65 -0.22 5.53
CA GLY A 61 39.83 -1.35 4.65
C GLY A 61 38.89 -1.38 3.44
N PHE A 62 38.69 -0.24 2.78
CA PHE A 62 37.82 -0.16 1.60
C PHE A 62 38.47 -0.84 0.39
N LEU A 63 37.73 -1.71 -0.27
CA LEU A 63 38.10 -2.34 -1.52
C LEU A 63 36.90 -2.36 -2.48
N ALA A 64 37.06 -1.71 -3.64
CA ALA A 64 36.12 -1.81 -4.74
C ALA A 64 36.77 -2.61 -5.87
N VAL A 65 36.10 -3.64 -6.37
CA VAL A 65 36.58 -4.51 -7.45
C VAL A 65 35.62 -4.52 -8.62
N ASN A 66 36.08 -4.12 -9.78
CA ASN A 66 35.34 -4.31 -11.03
C ASN A 66 35.66 -5.72 -11.56
N LEU A 67 34.67 -6.58 -11.56
CA LEU A 67 34.77 -7.97 -11.98
C LEU A 67 34.48 -8.15 -13.48
N GLY A 68 34.16 -7.09 -14.19
CA GLY A 68 33.82 -7.12 -15.60
C GLY A 68 32.43 -7.75 -15.88
N PRO A 69 32.05 -7.86 -17.15
CA PRO A 69 30.79 -8.47 -17.57
C PRO A 69 30.83 -10.02 -17.41
N GLY A 70 29.62 -10.60 -17.26
CA GLY A 70 29.44 -12.05 -17.27
C GLY A 70 29.52 -12.75 -15.91
N ILE A 71 29.77 -12.02 -14.82
CA ILE A 71 29.69 -12.56 -13.46
C ILE A 71 28.24 -12.41 -12.97
N ASP A 72 27.64 -13.50 -12.49
CA ASP A 72 26.34 -13.43 -11.79
C ASP A 72 26.54 -12.71 -10.44
N PRO A 73 25.95 -11.54 -10.23
CA PRO A 73 26.06 -10.82 -8.96
C PRO A 73 25.61 -11.63 -7.75
N ARG A 74 24.68 -12.58 -7.96
CA ARG A 74 24.17 -13.45 -6.89
C ARG A 74 25.19 -14.44 -6.36
N ALA A 75 26.24 -14.74 -7.14
CA ALA A 75 27.36 -15.58 -6.72
C ALA A 75 28.40 -14.82 -5.87
N LEU A 76 28.30 -13.49 -5.78
CA LEU A 76 29.24 -12.66 -5.02
C LEU A 76 28.87 -12.62 -3.53
N PRO A 77 29.88 -12.46 -2.64
CA PRO A 77 29.61 -12.21 -1.23
C PRO A 77 28.68 -11.02 -1.04
N PHE A 78 27.73 -11.17 -0.13
CA PHE A 78 26.74 -10.13 0.18
C PHE A 78 26.42 -10.16 1.67
N THR A 79 26.44 -8.98 2.32
CA THR A 79 26.01 -8.84 3.71
C THR A 79 24.50 -8.65 3.75
N ARG A 80 23.80 -9.59 4.38
CA ARG A 80 22.36 -9.52 4.54
C ARG A 80 21.94 -8.41 5.50
N ILE A 81 20.91 -7.74 5.15
CA ILE A 81 20.21 -6.79 6.02
C ILE A 81 19.47 -7.58 7.10
N ARG A 82 19.38 -7.00 8.30
CA ARG A 82 18.60 -7.54 9.39
C ARG A 82 17.81 -6.42 10.05
N TYR A 83 16.63 -6.75 10.53
CA TYR A 83 15.80 -5.87 11.34
C TYR A 83 15.44 -6.53 12.67
N GLU A 84 15.24 -5.74 13.68
CA GLU A 84 14.82 -6.23 15.00
C GLU A 84 13.43 -6.88 14.90
N GLY A 85 13.24 -8.02 15.55
CA GLY A 85 11.98 -8.78 15.50
C GLY A 85 11.84 -9.70 14.28
N GLN A 86 12.90 -9.90 13.47
CA GLN A 86 12.89 -10.84 12.33
C GLN A 86 12.83 -12.32 12.76
N GLY A 87 13.26 -12.65 13.98
CA GLY A 87 13.35 -14.02 14.48
C GLY A 87 12.08 -14.83 14.29
N THR A 88 12.20 -16.17 14.28
CA THR A 88 11.05 -17.07 14.02
C THR A 88 10.04 -17.09 15.17
N ASN A 89 10.49 -16.98 16.42
CA ASN A 89 9.68 -17.12 17.63
C ASN A 89 9.42 -15.79 18.36
N GLU A 90 9.29 -14.71 17.61
CA GLU A 90 9.07 -13.37 18.14
C GLU A 90 7.72 -13.24 18.83
N VAL A 91 7.72 -12.70 20.05
CA VAL A 91 6.52 -12.49 20.88
C VAL A 91 5.53 -11.56 20.18
N TRP A 92 6.02 -10.47 19.55
CA TRP A 92 5.18 -9.52 18.82
C TRP A 92 4.37 -10.22 17.73
N ARG A 93 4.98 -11.18 17.00
CA ARG A 93 4.31 -11.89 15.91
C ARG A 93 3.20 -12.81 16.42
N GLN A 94 3.46 -13.54 17.51
CA GLN A 94 2.44 -14.37 18.16
C GLN A 94 1.25 -13.54 18.62
N GLN A 95 1.49 -12.40 19.27
CA GLN A 95 0.45 -11.47 19.71
C GLN A 95 -0.31 -10.86 18.52
N ALA A 96 0.38 -10.51 17.44
CA ALA A 96 -0.23 -9.97 16.23
C ALA A 96 -1.14 -11.03 15.56
N LEU A 97 -0.69 -12.27 15.43
CA LEU A 97 -1.50 -13.37 14.89
C LEU A 97 -2.74 -13.64 15.74
N ALA A 98 -2.62 -13.63 17.06
CA ALA A 98 -3.76 -13.78 17.98
C ALA A 98 -4.79 -12.63 17.81
N ARG A 99 -4.31 -11.39 17.62
CA ARG A 99 -5.20 -10.25 17.31
C ARG A 99 -5.93 -10.44 15.99
N ILE A 100 -5.22 -10.89 14.94
CA ILE A 100 -5.83 -11.18 13.62
C ILE A 100 -6.99 -12.17 13.78
N GLU A 101 -6.79 -13.27 14.51
CA GLU A 101 -7.84 -14.26 14.78
C GLU A 101 -9.07 -13.63 15.45
N THR A 102 -8.87 -12.64 16.31
CA THR A 102 -9.95 -11.99 17.06
C THR A 102 -10.66 -10.91 16.25
N ILE A 103 -9.90 -10.04 15.55
CA ILE A 103 -10.48 -8.83 14.93
C ILE A 103 -10.80 -8.98 13.45
N ARG A 104 -10.14 -9.95 12.75
CA ARG A 104 -10.28 -10.13 11.29
C ARG A 104 -11.16 -11.32 10.91
N LYS A 105 -11.61 -12.12 11.88
CA LYS A 105 -12.52 -13.25 11.65
C LYS A 105 -13.84 -13.07 12.37
N GLY A 106 -14.86 -13.74 11.84
CA GLY A 106 -16.19 -13.81 12.41
C GLY A 106 -16.81 -15.19 12.19
N ASP A 107 -17.93 -15.43 12.82
CA ASP A 107 -18.67 -16.68 12.72
C ASP A 107 -19.83 -16.57 11.75
N LEU A 108 -20.07 -17.64 10.98
CA LEU A 108 -21.21 -17.80 10.10
C LEU A 108 -21.96 -19.08 10.51
N ALA A 109 -23.12 -18.95 11.14
CA ALA A 109 -24.04 -20.04 11.39
C ALA A 109 -24.91 -20.25 10.13
N ILE A 110 -25.01 -21.48 9.66
CA ILE A 110 -25.73 -21.84 8.45
C ILE A 110 -26.78 -22.89 8.81
N ARG A 111 -28.03 -22.66 8.42
CA ARG A 111 -29.10 -23.62 8.44
C ARG A 111 -29.51 -23.99 7.03
N VAL A 112 -29.45 -25.26 6.69
CA VAL A 112 -29.86 -25.78 5.36
C VAL A 112 -31.21 -26.48 5.48
N LEU A 113 -32.08 -26.11 4.57
CA LEU A 113 -33.41 -26.76 4.43
C LEU A 113 -33.47 -27.45 3.06
N ALA A 114 -34.19 -28.56 2.99
CA ALA A 114 -34.60 -29.20 1.74
C ALA A 114 -35.69 -28.39 1.03
N ALA A 115 -36.07 -28.79 -0.18
CA ALA A 115 -37.06 -28.09 -0.99
C ALA A 115 -38.46 -28.05 -0.31
N ASP A 116 -38.81 -29.09 0.46
CA ASP A 116 -40.04 -29.18 1.25
C ASP A 116 -40.03 -28.38 2.55
N GLY A 117 -38.89 -27.72 2.87
CA GLY A 117 -38.71 -26.92 4.07
C GLY A 117 -38.26 -27.74 5.30
N SER A 118 -38.08 -29.04 5.19
CA SER A 118 -37.51 -29.87 6.24
C SER A 118 -36.01 -29.59 6.44
N ALA A 119 -35.48 -29.98 7.60
CA ALA A 119 -34.05 -29.82 7.87
C ALA A 119 -33.22 -30.75 6.96
N ALA A 120 -32.22 -30.21 6.27
CA ALA A 120 -31.32 -30.99 5.42
C ALA A 120 -30.08 -31.43 6.24
N GLY A 121 -30.21 -32.57 6.93
CA GLY A 121 -29.09 -33.21 7.62
C GLY A 121 -28.13 -33.87 6.63
N ASN A 122 -26.85 -33.97 6.99
CA ASN A 122 -25.76 -34.53 6.16
C ASN A 122 -25.57 -33.84 4.80
N ALA A 123 -26.01 -32.58 4.63
CA ALA A 123 -25.68 -31.78 3.47
C ALA A 123 -24.21 -31.31 3.54
N THR A 124 -23.52 -31.34 2.40
CA THR A 124 -22.16 -30.77 2.28
C THR A 124 -22.27 -29.28 1.99
N VAL A 125 -21.60 -28.47 2.78
CA VAL A 125 -21.61 -26.99 2.68
C VAL A 125 -20.19 -26.49 2.49
N ARG A 126 -19.87 -25.93 1.29
CA ARG A 126 -18.60 -25.25 1.04
C ARG A 126 -18.80 -23.75 1.22
N VAL A 127 -18.00 -23.15 2.10
CA VAL A 127 -17.97 -21.71 2.36
C VAL A 127 -16.67 -21.14 1.79
N ARG A 128 -16.74 -20.48 0.65
CA ARG A 128 -15.60 -19.97 -0.10
C ARG A 128 -15.64 -18.44 -0.15
N MET A 129 -14.57 -17.80 0.35
CA MET A 129 -14.40 -16.36 0.24
C MET A 129 -14.28 -15.95 -1.23
N THR A 130 -14.95 -14.87 -1.61
CA THR A 130 -14.87 -14.24 -2.92
C THR A 130 -14.18 -12.88 -2.86
N ARG A 131 -14.35 -12.16 -1.72
CA ARG A 131 -13.75 -10.85 -1.51
C ARG A 131 -13.47 -10.61 -0.03
N HIS A 132 -12.26 -10.19 0.26
CA HIS A 132 -11.85 -9.81 1.62
C HIS A 132 -12.46 -8.44 2.01
N ALA A 133 -12.91 -8.27 3.25
CA ALA A 133 -13.38 -6.96 3.75
C ALA A 133 -12.22 -5.98 3.93
N TYR A 134 -11.03 -6.48 4.33
CA TYR A 134 -9.82 -5.67 4.36
C TYR A 134 -9.36 -5.36 2.95
N GLN A 135 -8.92 -4.13 2.70
CA GLN A 135 -8.61 -3.67 1.36
C GLN A 135 -7.13 -3.90 1.06
N PHE A 136 -6.82 -4.99 0.36
CA PHE A 136 -5.50 -5.25 -0.20
C PHE A 136 -5.43 -4.66 -1.61
N GLY A 137 -4.57 -3.65 -1.78
CA GLY A 137 -4.56 -2.84 -3.00
C GLY A 137 -3.24 -2.81 -3.73
N THR A 138 -3.28 -2.20 -4.93
CA THR A 138 -2.09 -1.81 -5.69
C THR A 138 -2.32 -0.50 -6.44
N PHE A 139 -1.23 0.24 -6.70
CA PHE A 139 -1.25 1.33 -7.67
C PHE A 139 -1.32 0.76 -9.08
N VAL A 140 -2.11 1.38 -9.96
CA VAL A 140 -2.24 0.98 -11.36
C VAL A 140 -2.00 2.14 -12.30
N GLU A 141 -1.42 1.84 -13.46
CA GLU A 141 -1.15 2.78 -14.54
C GLU A 141 -1.90 2.37 -15.82
N ASP A 142 -1.59 3.04 -16.94
CA ASP A 142 -2.21 2.83 -18.25
C ASP A 142 -2.08 1.40 -18.79
N LEU A 143 -1.23 0.57 -18.23
CA LEU A 143 -1.06 -0.84 -18.60
C LEU A 143 -2.36 -1.65 -18.46
N VAL A 144 -3.26 -1.24 -17.57
CA VAL A 144 -4.60 -1.84 -17.44
C VAL A 144 -5.49 -1.61 -18.68
N LEU A 145 -5.14 -0.63 -19.51
CA LEU A 145 -5.87 -0.28 -20.74
C LEU A 145 -5.25 -0.88 -22.00
N ARG A 146 -4.05 -1.48 -21.89
CA ARG A 146 -3.30 -1.97 -23.05
C ARG A 146 -3.68 -3.40 -23.42
N GLU A 147 -3.90 -3.65 -24.73
CA GLU A 147 -4.23 -4.98 -25.27
C GLU A 147 -2.99 -5.81 -25.64
N THR A 148 -1.86 -5.56 -24.99
CA THR A 148 -0.64 -6.38 -25.10
C THR A 148 -0.74 -7.65 -24.25
N ALA A 149 0.16 -8.61 -24.47
CA ALA A 149 0.26 -9.80 -23.62
C ALA A 149 0.49 -9.43 -22.15
N ASP A 150 1.42 -8.49 -21.88
CA ASP A 150 1.69 -7.99 -20.54
C ASP A 150 0.49 -7.21 -19.98
N GLY A 151 -0.21 -6.40 -20.77
CA GLY A 151 -1.41 -5.70 -20.32
C GLY A 151 -2.54 -6.64 -19.89
N ARG A 152 -2.77 -7.72 -20.63
CA ARG A 152 -3.74 -8.76 -20.24
C ARG A 152 -3.32 -9.43 -18.94
N ARG A 153 -2.08 -9.90 -18.87
CA ARG A 153 -1.54 -10.55 -17.65
C ARG A 153 -1.55 -9.62 -16.44
N TYR A 154 -1.26 -8.33 -16.66
CA TYR A 154 -1.32 -7.31 -15.62
C TYR A 154 -2.75 -7.21 -15.05
N ARG A 155 -3.78 -7.06 -15.89
CA ARG A 155 -5.19 -7.02 -15.46
C ARG A 155 -5.62 -8.29 -14.72
N GLU A 156 -5.26 -9.47 -15.23
CA GLU A 156 -5.55 -10.75 -14.57
C GLU A 156 -4.89 -10.84 -13.18
N THR A 157 -3.65 -10.39 -13.08
CA THR A 157 -2.92 -10.38 -11.81
C THR A 157 -3.55 -9.39 -10.83
N VAL A 158 -3.90 -8.18 -11.27
CA VAL A 158 -4.62 -7.19 -10.42
C VAL A 158 -5.93 -7.79 -9.92
N ALA A 159 -6.75 -8.34 -10.79
CA ALA A 159 -8.04 -8.94 -10.42
C ALA A 159 -7.88 -10.18 -9.50
N GLY A 160 -6.81 -10.96 -9.70
CA GLY A 160 -6.54 -12.15 -8.90
C GLY A 160 -6.02 -11.86 -7.50
N LEU A 161 -5.27 -10.77 -7.30
CA LEU A 161 -4.55 -10.52 -6.06
C LEU A 161 -5.16 -9.42 -5.19
N PHE A 162 -5.76 -8.41 -5.79
CA PHE A 162 -6.17 -7.18 -5.12
C PHE A 162 -7.69 -7.00 -5.18
N ASN A 163 -8.22 -6.26 -4.23
CA ASN A 163 -9.61 -5.82 -4.22
C ASN A 163 -9.72 -4.28 -4.17
N ARG A 164 -8.57 -3.58 -4.16
CA ARG A 164 -8.45 -2.12 -4.19
C ARG A 164 -7.41 -1.70 -5.20
N VAL A 165 -7.64 -0.58 -5.87
CA VAL A 165 -6.66 0.05 -6.76
C VAL A 165 -6.54 1.55 -6.47
N THR A 166 -5.31 2.06 -6.54
CA THR A 166 -5.03 3.49 -6.54
C THR A 166 -4.90 3.96 -7.99
N CYS A 167 -5.73 4.92 -8.37
CA CYS A 167 -5.77 5.54 -9.70
C CYS A 167 -5.04 6.88 -9.67
N PRO A 168 -4.15 7.18 -10.65
CA PRO A 168 -3.46 8.46 -10.72
C PRO A 168 -4.43 9.60 -11.04
N LEU A 169 -4.25 10.74 -10.36
CA LEU A 169 -5.02 11.98 -10.55
C LEU A 169 -4.11 13.22 -10.40
N TYR A 170 -2.84 13.11 -10.77
CA TYR A 170 -1.84 14.17 -10.53
C TYR A 170 -2.19 15.47 -11.23
N TRP A 171 -2.30 16.56 -10.48
CA TRP A 171 -2.45 17.90 -11.00
C TRP A 171 -1.09 18.48 -11.40
N SER A 172 -0.74 18.31 -12.65
CA SER A 172 0.54 18.77 -13.23
C SER A 172 0.40 18.93 -14.74
N ASP A 173 1.37 19.61 -15.39
CA ASP A 173 1.43 19.74 -16.85
C ASP A 173 1.52 18.38 -17.56
N TRP A 174 2.19 17.41 -16.94
CA TRP A 174 2.31 16.04 -17.46
C TRP A 174 1.14 15.14 -17.04
N GLY A 175 0.30 15.58 -16.13
CA GLY A 175 -0.84 14.84 -15.56
C GLY A 175 -2.18 15.39 -16.03
N TRP A 176 -2.95 15.98 -15.09
CA TRP A 176 -4.34 16.41 -15.34
C TRP A 176 -4.47 17.51 -16.38
N GLU A 177 -3.49 18.42 -16.51
CA GLU A 177 -3.47 19.49 -17.51
C GLU A 177 -3.18 18.97 -18.92
N ASN A 178 -2.60 17.78 -19.06
CA ASN A 178 -2.43 17.12 -20.34
C ASN A 178 -3.74 16.40 -20.74
N PRO A 179 -4.40 16.77 -21.85
CA PRO A 179 -5.69 16.20 -22.23
C PRO A 179 -5.68 14.67 -22.44
N GLU A 180 -4.60 14.11 -23.01
CA GLU A 180 -4.46 12.67 -23.23
C GLU A 180 -4.29 11.92 -21.91
N ARG A 181 -3.48 12.47 -20.99
CA ARG A 181 -3.30 11.90 -19.65
C ARG A 181 -4.56 11.99 -18.81
N ARG A 182 -5.29 13.10 -18.87
CA ARG A 182 -6.59 13.27 -18.24
C ARG A 182 -7.56 12.17 -18.69
N MET A 183 -7.68 11.95 -19.99
CA MET A 183 -8.53 10.87 -20.53
C MET A 183 -8.05 9.48 -20.08
N THR A 184 -6.74 9.27 -20.01
CA THR A 184 -6.15 8.02 -19.48
C THR A 184 -6.53 7.80 -18.02
N TYR A 185 -6.44 8.82 -17.16
CA TYR A 185 -6.83 8.73 -15.74
C TYR A 185 -8.31 8.40 -15.57
N ILE A 186 -9.17 9.06 -16.37
CA ILE A 186 -10.62 8.75 -16.40
C ILE A 186 -10.86 7.29 -16.81
N ALA A 187 -10.20 6.82 -17.85
CA ALA A 187 -10.35 5.44 -18.34
C ALA A 187 -9.85 4.40 -17.32
N ILE A 188 -8.73 4.66 -16.62
CA ILE A 188 -8.24 3.81 -15.54
C ILE A 188 -9.27 3.73 -14.41
N ALA A 189 -9.82 4.86 -13.98
CA ALA A 189 -10.81 4.92 -12.91
C ALA A 189 -12.10 4.17 -13.31
N GLN A 190 -12.58 4.34 -14.55
CA GLN A 190 -13.73 3.60 -15.08
C GLN A 190 -13.47 2.10 -15.12
N TRP A 191 -12.29 1.69 -15.62
CA TRP A 191 -11.88 0.29 -15.62
C TRP A 191 -11.91 -0.29 -14.21
N ALA A 192 -11.38 0.42 -13.22
CA ALA A 192 -11.35 -0.02 -11.83
C ALA A 192 -12.76 -0.24 -11.26
N LYS A 193 -13.69 0.68 -11.49
CA LYS A 193 -15.08 0.55 -11.00
C LYS A 193 -15.88 -0.53 -11.72
N ILE A 194 -15.73 -0.67 -13.04
CA ILE A 194 -16.39 -1.74 -13.84
C ILE A 194 -15.95 -3.12 -13.34
N ASN A 195 -14.68 -3.25 -12.91
CA ASN A 195 -14.16 -4.51 -12.37
C ASN A 195 -14.41 -4.67 -10.85
N GLY A 196 -15.17 -3.77 -10.23
CA GLY A 196 -15.62 -3.91 -8.85
C GLY A 196 -14.58 -3.62 -7.78
N PHE A 197 -13.47 -2.94 -8.10
CA PHE A 197 -12.45 -2.57 -7.11
C PHE A 197 -12.92 -1.45 -6.19
N TYR A 198 -12.46 -1.47 -4.94
CA TYR A 198 -12.36 -0.26 -4.14
C TYR A 198 -11.35 0.68 -4.81
N THR A 199 -11.64 1.98 -4.85
CA THR A 199 -10.84 2.94 -5.59
C THR A 199 -10.33 4.07 -4.70
N ARG A 200 -9.06 4.42 -4.88
CA ARG A 200 -8.41 5.59 -4.28
C ARG A 200 -7.90 6.50 -5.40
N GLY A 201 -8.30 7.77 -5.39
CA GLY A 201 -7.77 8.79 -6.30
C GLY A 201 -6.52 9.45 -5.70
N HIS A 202 -5.39 9.35 -6.35
CA HIS A 202 -4.10 9.86 -5.88
C HIS A 202 -3.45 10.75 -6.92
N CYS A 203 -3.26 12.01 -6.61
CA CYS A 203 -3.83 12.83 -5.55
C CYS A 203 -4.48 14.07 -6.19
N LEU A 204 -5.41 14.70 -5.47
CA LEU A 204 -6.09 15.88 -5.99
C LEU A 204 -5.15 17.10 -6.02
N ILE A 205 -4.30 17.27 -4.99
CA ILE A 205 -3.26 18.29 -4.97
C ILE A 205 -1.99 17.78 -4.29
N TRP A 206 -0.84 18.11 -4.87
CA TRP A 206 0.49 17.92 -4.29
C TRP A 206 1.11 19.32 -4.16
N PRO A 207 1.03 19.98 -2.98
CA PRO A 207 1.13 21.44 -2.88
C PRO A 207 2.57 22.00 -2.86
N GLY A 208 3.51 21.31 -3.51
CA GLY A 208 4.87 21.76 -3.77
C GLY A 208 5.03 22.29 -5.20
N TRP A 209 5.77 23.39 -5.40
CA TRP A 209 5.91 24.03 -6.72
C TRP A 209 6.35 23.07 -7.82
N GLN A 210 7.25 22.13 -7.52
CA GLN A 210 7.78 21.16 -8.48
C GLN A 210 6.72 20.18 -9.01
N TRP A 211 5.59 20.04 -8.33
CA TRP A 211 4.51 19.12 -8.68
C TRP A 211 3.33 19.81 -9.37
N LEU A 212 3.24 21.13 -9.24
CA LEU A 212 2.12 21.91 -9.75
C LEU A 212 2.34 22.34 -11.21
N PRO A 213 1.25 22.56 -11.97
CA PRO A 213 1.33 23.11 -13.32
C PRO A 213 2.07 24.45 -13.34
N LYS A 214 2.75 24.73 -14.45
CA LYS A 214 3.48 25.99 -14.65
C LYS A 214 2.56 27.21 -14.54
N SER A 215 1.34 27.11 -15.07
CA SER A 215 0.29 28.14 -14.96
C SER A 215 -0.03 28.52 -13.52
N ILE A 216 0.03 27.54 -12.58
CA ILE A 216 -0.20 27.76 -11.15
C ILE A 216 1.02 28.39 -10.49
N GLN A 217 2.23 27.94 -10.86
CA GLN A 217 3.48 28.54 -10.37
C GLN A 217 3.59 30.02 -10.74
N ASP A 218 3.06 30.44 -11.89
CA ASP A 218 3.03 31.83 -12.35
C ASP A 218 2.06 32.71 -11.53
N LEU A 219 1.23 32.13 -10.65
CA LEU A 219 0.30 32.83 -9.76
C LEU A 219 0.85 33.09 -8.34
N LYS A 220 2.09 32.69 -8.04
CA LYS A 220 2.68 32.77 -6.68
C LYS A 220 2.58 34.14 -6.01
N ASP A 221 2.67 35.23 -6.80
CA ASP A 221 2.60 36.60 -6.31
C ASP A 221 1.17 37.19 -6.39
N ARG A 222 0.16 36.38 -6.72
CA ARG A 222 -1.24 36.76 -6.90
C ARG A 222 -2.19 35.85 -6.09
N PRO A 223 -2.20 35.96 -4.75
CA PRO A 223 -2.87 34.98 -3.87
C PRO A 223 -4.38 34.79 -4.17
N ALA A 224 -5.10 35.83 -4.57
CA ALA A 224 -6.51 35.73 -4.90
C ALA A 224 -6.76 34.88 -6.17
N GLU A 225 -5.95 35.09 -7.21
CA GLU A 225 -6.03 34.30 -8.45
C GLU A 225 -5.57 32.87 -8.21
N LEU A 226 -4.51 32.68 -7.41
CA LEU A 226 -4.04 31.35 -7.01
C LEU A 226 -5.13 30.55 -6.31
N ARG A 227 -5.84 31.15 -5.35
CA ARG A 227 -6.98 30.51 -4.67
C ARG A 227 -8.08 30.13 -5.64
N ALA A 228 -8.46 31.04 -6.54
CA ALA A 228 -9.51 30.78 -7.52
C ALA A 228 -9.14 29.63 -8.47
N ALA A 229 -7.88 29.57 -8.91
CA ALA A 229 -7.39 28.50 -9.78
C ALA A 229 -7.37 27.13 -9.08
N ILE A 230 -7.02 27.07 -7.80
CA ILE A 230 -7.09 25.85 -6.99
C ILE A 230 -8.54 25.38 -6.84
N ASP A 231 -9.46 26.29 -6.52
CA ASP A 231 -10.88 25.97 -6.40
C ASP A 231 -11.47 25.49 -7.72
N GLU A 232 -11.08 26.09 -8.85
CA GLU A 232 -11.49 25.65 -10.18
C GLU A 232 -10.99 24.23 -10.48
N HIS A 233 -9.73 23.94 -10.18
CA HIS A 233 -9.18 22.58 -10.34
C HIS A 233 -9.98 21.55 -9.53
N PHE A 234 -10.26 21.78 -8.24
CA PHE A 234 -11.05 20.85 -7.46
C PHE A 234 -12.47 20.67 -8.02
N ARG A 235 -13.09 21.76 -8.51
CA ARG A 235 -14.41 21.66 -9.16
C ARG A 235 -14.36 20.83 -10.43
N ASP A 236 -13.35 21.03 -11.27
CA ASP A 236 -13.16 20.29 -12.51
C ASP A 236 -12.96 18.79 -12.24
N ILE A 237 -11.91 18.44 -11.50
CA ILE A 237 -11.52 17.04 -11.28
C ILE A 237 -12.58 16.25 -10.50
N VAL A 238 -13.15 16.82 -9.42
CA VAL A 238 -14.10 16.09 -8.60
C VAL A 238 -15.46 15.95 -9.30
N THR A 239 -15.89 16.97 -10.07
CA THR A 239 -17.12 16.88 -10.87
C THR A 239 -17.02 15.82 -11.95
N LEU A 240 -15.88 15.74 -12.63
CA LEU A 240 -15.63 14.71 -13.66
C LEU A 240 -15.53 13.30 -13.05
N MET A 241 -14.93 13.15 -11.88
CA MET A 241 -14.74 11.86 -11.24
C MET A 241 -15.95 11.38 -10.43
N ARG A 242 -16.85 12.29 -10.00
CA ARG A 242 -18.03 11.97 -9.22
C ARG A 242 -18.92 10.86 -9.82
N PRO A 243 -19.24 10.83 -11.14
CA PRO A 243 -20.04 9.75 -11.73
C PRO A 243 -19.37 8.37 -11.64
N ILE A 244 -18.04 8.32 -11.63
CA ILE A 244 -17.28 7.07 -11.51
C ILE A 244 -17.41 6.53 -10.08
N GLY A 245 -17.39 7.40 -9.05
CA GLY A 245 -17.66 7.04 -7.67
C GLY A 245 -16.46 6.43 -6.95
N PHE A 246 -15.47 7.23 -6.63
CA PHE A 246 -14.34 6.84 -5.80
C PHE A 246 -14.76 6.50 -4.36
N ASP A 247 -14.01 5.61 -3.71
CA ASP A 247 -14.22 5.28 -2.30
C ASP A 247 -13.37 6.17 -1.38
N THR A 248 -12.20 6.61 -1.85
CA THR A 248 -11.33 7.56 -1.13
C THR A 248 -10.61 8.50 -2.09
N TYR A 249 -10.29 9.72 -1.63
CA TYR A 249 -9.34 10.62 -2.26
C TYR A 249 -8.22 11.00 -1.31
N ASP A 250 -6.98 11.06 -1.82
CA ASP A 250 -5.96 11.89 -1.20
C ASP A 250 -6.18 13.32 -1.66
N VAL A 251 -6.81 14.12 -0.80
CA VAL A 251 -7.01 15.54 -1.11
C VAL A 251 -5.68 16.25 -1.18
N MET A 252 -4.81 16.01 -0.18
CA MET A 252 -3.43 16.49 -0.17
C MET A 252 -2.44 15.35 -0.07
N ASN A 253 -1.34 15.46 -0.84
CA ASN A 253 -0.18 14.57 -0.76
C ASN A 253 1.03 15.31 -0.19
N GLU A 254 1.67 14.72 0.83
CA GLU A 254 2.94 15.14 1.44
C GLU A 254 2.99 16.61 1.90
N PRO A 255 1.94 17.14 2.53
CA PRO A 255 1.87 18.56 2.86
C PRO A 255 2.85 19.00 3.94
N ARG A 256 3.51 18.09 4.65
CA ARG A 256 4.52 18.42 5.67
C ARG A 256 5.80 19.01 5.07
N VAL A 257 6.16 18.60 3.85
CA VAL A 257 7.35 19.11 3.13
C VAL A 257 6.97 19.83 1.85
N ASN A 258 5.79 19.58 1.30
CA ASN A 258 5.25 20.23 0.13
C ASN A 258 4.11 21.17 0.56
N HIS A 259 4.43 22.36 1.05
CA HIS A 259 3.48 23.32 1.63
C HIS A 259 3.53 24.71 0.97
N ALA A 260 4.10 24.79 -0.24
CA ALA A 260 4.31 26.06 -0.95
C ALA A 260 3.02 26.88 -1.15
N LEU A 261 1.88 26.20 -1.31
CA LEU A 261 0.58 26.87 -1.41
C LEU A 261 0.11 27.42 -0.06
N GLN A 262 0.32 26.66 1.01
CA GLN A 262 -0.02 27.06 2.38
C GLN A 262 0.84 28.23 2.86
N ASP A 263 2.11 28.32 2.43
CA ASP A 263 2.98 29.47 2.73
C ASP A 263 2.43 30.81 2.21
N ILE A 264 1.71 30.76 1.09
CA ILE A 264 1.09 31.96 0.49
C ILE A 264 -0.33 32.18 1.00
N LEU A 265 -1.15 31.10 1.04
CA LEU A 265 -2.59 31.21 1.31
C LEU A 265 -2.93 31.06 2.79
N GLY A 266 -1.98 30.57 3.60
CA GLY A 266 -2.14 30.30 5.02
C GLY A 266 -2.56 28.86 5.31
N GLU A 267 -2.13 28.32 6.44
CA GLU A 267 -2.38 26.95 6.90
C GLU A 267 -3.88 26.56 6.93
N LYS A 268 -4.76 27.50 7.22
CA LYS A 268 -6.21 27.24 7.29
C LYS A 268 -6.85 27.02 5.92
N GLU A 269 -6.20 27.43 4.86
CA GLU A 269 -6.71 27.29 3.49
C GLU A 269 -6.89 25.81 3.13
N ALA A 270 -5.96 24.96 3.54
CA ALA A 270 -6.03 23.53 3.28
C ALA A 270 -7.35 22.90 3.73
N ALA A 271 -7.92 23.33 4.85
CA ALA A 271 -9.22 22.84 5.30
C ALA A 271 -10.38 23.23 4.37
N SER A 272 -10.27 24.35 3.65
CA SER A 272 -11.27 24.77 2.66
C SER A 272 -11.32 23.84 1.46
N TRP A 273 -10.18 23.29 1.04
CA TRP A 273 -10.08 22.31 -0.04
C TRP A 273 -10.86 21.03 0.25
N TYR A 274 -10.73 20.50 1.47
CA TYR A 274 -11.51 19.34 1.92
C TYR A 274 -13.01 19.63 1.94
N LYS A 275 -13.42 20.81 2.44
CA LYS A 275 -14.82 21.23 2.45
C LYS A 275 -15.39 21.36 1.04
N LEU A 276 -14.62 21.92 0.12
CA LEU A 276 -15.00 22.04 -1.28
C LEU A 276 -15.20 20.68 -1.94
N VAL A 277 -14.21 19.78 -1.81
CA VAL A 277 -14.30 18.40 -2.33
C VAL A 277 -15.53 17.69 -1.78
N HIS A 278 -15.76 17.76 -0.46
CA HIS A 278 -16.91 17.14 0.20
C HIS A 278 -18.25 17.75 -0.26
N THR A 279 -18.27 19.05 -0.55
CA THR A 279 -19.49 19.73 -1.06
C THR A 279 -19.84 19.22 -2.46
N ILE A 280 -18.83 18.96 -3.29
CA ILE A 280 -19.05 18.46 -4.66
C ILE A 280 -19.41 16.97 -4.65
N ASP A 281 -18.67 16.16 -3.90
CA ASP A 281 -18.94 14.73 -3.71
C ASP A 281 -18.78 14.32 -2.23
N PRO A 282 -19.86 14.13 -1.48
CA PRO A 282 -19.81 13.76 -0.07
C PRO A 282 -19.57 12.26 0.20
N ARG A 283 -19.46 11.43 -0.85
CA ARG A 283 -19.39 9.97 -0.69
C ARG A 283 -18.00 9.46 -0.33
N PRO A 284 -16.89 9.91 -0.97
CA PRO A 284 -15.57 9.40 -0.69
C PRO A 284 -15.07 9.81 0.70
N ALA A 285 -14.34 8.91 1.36
CA ALA A 285 -13.55 9.30 2.51
C ALA A 285 -12.36 10.15 2.04
N LEU A 286 -12.19 11.33 2.63
CA LEU A 286 -11.15 12.28 2.27
C LEU A 286 -9.92 12.06 3.15
N GLY A 287 -8.76 11.91 2.53
CA GLY A 287 -7.50 11.62 3.19
C GLY A 287 -6.43 12.68 2.99
N VAL A 288 -5.50 12.71 3.91
CA VAL A 288 -4.16 13.28 3.76
C VAL A 288 -3.17 12.13 3.74
N ASN A 289 -2.19 12.19 2.84
CA ASN A 289 -1.21 11.13 2.63
C ASN A 289 0.20 11.66 2.93
N GLU A 290 1.00 10.91 3.73
CA GLU A 290 2.30 11.39 4.16
C GLU A 290 3.36 10.28 4.15
N PHE A 291 4.60 10.65 3.82
CA PHE A 291 5.75 9.76 3.84
C PHE A 291 6.56 9.89 5.14
N ALA A 292 7.54 9.01 5.30
CA ALA A 292 8.47 8.97 6.43
C ALA A 292 7.81 8.87 7.83
N ILE A 293 6.56 8.41 7.91
CA ILE A 293 5.86 8.20 9.19
C ILE A 293 6.21 6.83 9.78
N VAL A 294 6.18 5.79 8.95
CA VAL A 294 6.41 4.39 9.36
C VAL A 294 7.77 3.86 8.90
N SER A 295 8.42 4.50 7.95
CA SER A 295 9.70 4.07 7.35
C SER A 295 10.93 4.55 8.12
N GLY A 296 12.13 4.30 7.59
CA GLY A 296 13.39 4.84 8.14
C GLY A 296 13.83 4.23 9.45
N GLY A 297 13.51 2.94 9.69
CA GLY A 297 13.88 2.22 10.92
C GLY A 297 12.96 2.53 12.10
N GLY A 298 11.89 3.31 11.87
CA GLY A 298 10.94 3.73 12.90
C GLY A 298 11.48 4.79 13.87
N ASP A 299 12.60 5.43 13.53
CA ASP A 299 13.10 6.61 14.24
C ASP A 299 12.44 7.86 13.68
N THR A 300 11.12 7.93 13.85
CA THR A 300 10.23 8.90 13.20
C THR A 300 9.32 9.63 14.19
N ASP A 301 9.73 9.70 15.46
CA ASP A 301 8.92 10.32 16.50
C ASP A 301 8.52 11.76 16.16
N LYS A 302 9.47 12.56 15.68
CA LYS A 302 9.23 13.94 15.29
C LYS A 302 8.26 14.02 14.10
N GLU A 303 8.43 13.17 13.11
CA GLU A 303 7.59 13.09 11.91
C GLU A 303 6.15 12.67 12.28
N VAL A 304 6.01 11.72 13.18
CA VAL A 304 4.70 11.27 13.70
C VAL A 304 4.01 12.41 14.47
N GLU A 305 4.73 13.13 15.37
CA GLU A 305 4.17 14.28 16.09
C GLU A 305 3.70 15.39 15.14
N LEU A 306 4.53 15.73 14.16
CA LEU A 306 4.17 16.75 13.16
C LEU A 306 2.95 16.34 12.34
N TYR A 307 2.87 15.06 11.95
CA TYR A 307 1.73 14.55 11.21
C TYR A 307 0.45 14.53 12.04
N LEU A 308 0.53 14.07 13.29
CA LEU A 308 -0.61 14.14 14.23
C LEU A 308 -1.10 15.57 14.41
N LYS A 309 -0.17 16.52 14.62
CA LYS A 309 -0.52 17.95 14.72
C LYS A 309 -1.23 18.45 13.47
N GLN A 310 -0.69 18.15 12.29
CA GLN A 310 -1.27 18.58 11.01
C GLN A 310 -2.71 18.05 10.82
N VAL A 311 -2.93 16.76 11.13
CA VAL A 311 -4.28 16.16 11.05
C VAL A 311 -5.23 16.80 12.07
N HIS A 312 -4.78 17.06 13.30
CA HIS A 312 -5.56 17.74 14.31
C HIS A 312 -5.92 19.18 13.89
N ASP A 313 -4.98 19.92 13.28
CA ASP A 313 -5.20 21.27 12.79
C ASP A 313 -6.24 21.29 11.65
N LEU A 314 -6.16 20.34 10.71
CA LEU A 314 -7.17 20.18 9.65
C LEU A 314 -8.57 19.88 10.22
N ILE A 315 -8.67 18.93 11.16
CA ILE A 315 -9.95 18.61 11.83
C ILE A 315 -10.46 19.82 12.61
N GLY A 316 -9.58 20.49 13.37
CA GLY A 316 -9.92 21.69 14.13
C GLY A 316 -10.40 22.86 13.27
N ALA A 317 -9.89 22.96 12.03
CA ALA A 317 -10.36 23.91 11.02
C ALA A 317 -11.64 23.44 10.28
N GLY A 318 -12.16 22.27 10.61
CA GLY A 318 -13.41 21.71 10.11
C GLY A 318 -13.27 20.98 8.77
N ALA A 319 -12.08 20.47 8.43
CA ALA A 319 -11.90 19.56 7.30
C ALA A 319 -12.62 18.23 7.59
N PRO A 320 -13.47 17.71 6.69
CA PRO A 320 -14.18 16.45 6.86
C PRO A 320 -13.27 15.27 6.51
N LEU A 321 -12.23 15.07 7.31
CA LEU A 321 -11.31 13.94 7.12
C LEU A 321 -12.01 12.62 7.45
N GLY A 322 -11.85 11.62 6.58
CA GLY A 322 -12.39 10.27 6.73
C GLY A 322 -11.33 9.19 6.85
N VAL A 323 -10.06 9.49 6.56
CA VAL A 323 -8.94 8.54 6.57
C VAL A 323 -7.61 9.26 6.70
N VAL A 324 -6.61 8.59 7.27
CA VAL A 324 -5.20 9.02 7.24
C VAL A 324 -4.36 8.01 6.48
N GLY A 325 -3.54 8.52 5.56
CA GLY A 325 -2.64 7.73 4.72
C GLY A 325 -1.20 7.81 5.21
N VAL A 326 -0.54 6.67 5.26
CA VAL A 326 0.91 6.55 5.49
C VAL A 326 1.51 5.75 4.34
N GLN A 327 2.49 6.32 3.64
CA GLN A 327 3.01 5.73 2.39
C GLN A 327 3.69 4.38 2.63
N CYS A 328 4.50 4.25 3.66
CA CYS A 328 5.20 3.02 4.02
C CYS A 328 6.23 2.55 2.98
N HIS A 329 6.90 3.44 2.27
CA HIS A 329 8.07 3.09 1.45
C HIS A 329 9.22 2.66 2.36
N MET A 330 9.67 1.42 2.22
CA MET A 330 10.76 0.86 3.01
C MET A 330 12.04 0.78 2.18
N GLY A 331 13.14 1.24 2.78
CA GLY A 331 14.49 1.06 2.25
C GLY A 331 15.24 -0.02 3.02
N GLU A 332 16.57 0.06 2.96
CA GLU A 332 17.47 -0.85 3.66
C GLU A 332 17.34 -0.78 5.20
N ASN A 333 16.99 0.38 5.75
CA ASN A 333 16.71 0.56 7.16
C ASN A 333 15.22 0.29 7.44
N MET A 334 14.88 -1.00 7.57
CA MET A 334 13.51 -1.46 7.77
C MET A 334 13.03 -1.17 9.19
N THR A 335 11.82 -0.65 9.32
CA THR A 335 11.22 -0.39 10.64
C THR A 335 10.86 -1.71 11.32
N PRO A 336 11.34 -1.98 12.53
CA PRO A 336 10.95 -3.16 13.29
C PRO A 336 9.43 -3.29 13.42
N PRO A 337 8.83 -4.49 13.24
CA PRO A 337 7.38 -4.68 13.25
C PRO A 337 6.70 -4.20 14.54
N GLN A 338 7.35 -4.33 15.69
CA GLN A 338 6.85 -3.80 16.96
C GLN A 338 6.82 -2.27 17.00
N LYS A 339 7.78 -1.60 16.34
CA LYS A 339 7.74 -0.13 16.18
C LYS A 339 6.64 0.28 15.19
N VAL A 340 6.41 -0.48 14.12
CA VAL A 340 5.26 -0.26 13.22
C VAL A 340 3.97 -0.25 14.03
N ILE A 341 3.74 -1.26 14.87
CA ILE A 341 2.55 -1.34 15.73
C ILE A 341 2.47 -0.13 16.68
N ALA A 342 3.57 0.25 17.33
CA ALA A 342 3.59 1.39 18.24
C ALA A 342 3.28 2.72 17.53
N ILE A 343 3.75 2.93 16.30
CA ILE A 343 3.41 4.10 15.49
C ILE A 343 1.91 4.08 15.14
N LEU A 344 1.37 2.93 14.76
CA LEU A 344 -0.06 2.77 14.48
C LEU A 344 -0.93 3.05 15.72
N ASP A 345 -0.50 2.63 16.92
CA ASP A 345 -1.18 2.95 18.19
C ASP A 345 -1.28 4.47 18.40
N ARG A 346 -0.21 5.22 18.09
CA ARG A 346 -0.21 6.70 18.18
C ARG A 346 -1.17 7.32 17.15
N LEU A 347 -1.11 6.86 15.90
CA LEU A 347 -2.02 7.36 14.84
C LEU A 347 -3.49 7.02 15.13
N ALA A 348 -3.76 5.89 15.78
CA ALA A 348 -5.12 5.48 16.16
C ALA A 348 -5.81 6.45 17.15
N THR A 349 -5.04 7.32 17.85
CA THR A 349 -5.59 8.40 18.68
C THR A 349 -6.42 9.41 17.90
N LEU A 350 -6.20 9.52 16.59
CA LEU A 350 -6.99 10.33 15.67
C LEU A 350 -8.42 9.81 15.48
N ARG A 351 -8.69 8.53 15.83
CA ARG A 351 -9.96 7.83 15.62
C ARG A 351 -10.43 7.80 14.17
N LEU A 352 -9.49 7.84 13.25
CA LEU A 352 -9.69 7.67 11.80
C LEU A 352 -9.09 6.34 11.35
N PRO A 353 -9.66 5.70 10.31
CA PRO A 353 -9.01 4.58 9.64
C PRO A 353 -7.61 4.94 9.15
N ILE A 354 -6.68 3.99 9.28
CA ILE A 354 -5.30 4.15 8.82
C ILE A 354 -5.08 3.25 7.60
N HIS A 355 -4.61 3.85 6.51
CA HIS A 355 -4.26 3.14 5.28
C HIS A 355 -2.74 3.16 5.05
N ALA A 356 -2.12 1.99 4.84
CA ALA A 356 -0.83 1.93 4.16
C ALA A 356 -1.10 2.16 2.67
N THR A 357 -0.59 3.25 2.15
CA THR A 357 -1.03 3.77 0.86
C THR A 357 -0.11 3.45 -0.30
N GLU A 358 1.19 3.17 -0.03
CA GLU A 358 2.22 3.08 -1.05
C GLU A 358 3.33 2.09 -0.64
N PHE A 359 2.95 0.99 0.02
CA PHE A 359 3.93 0.06 0.57
C PHE A 359 4.78 -0.57 -0.52
N ASP A 360 6.08 -0.48 -0.36
CA ASP A 360 7.09 -1.22 -1.10
C ASP A 360 8.36 -1.41 -0.27
N ILE A 361 9.26 -2.29 -0.73
CA ILE A 361 10.50 -2.62 -0.03
C ILE A 361 11.65 -2.57 -1.02
N ALA A 362 12.39 -1.47 -1.01
CA ALA A 362 13.48 -1.20 -1.95
C ALA A 362 14.82 -1.75 -1.43
N THR A 363 15.04 -3.06 -1.57
CA THR A 363 16.31 -3.72 -1.23
C THR A 363 16.72 -4.73 -2.30
N ASP A 364 18.02 -4.98 -2.40
CA ASP A 364 18.61 -6.04 -3.24
C ASP A 364 18.70 -7.39 -2.50
N ASP A 365 18.41 -7.44 -1.20
CA ASP A 365 18.30 -8.67 -0.41
C ASP A 365 16.88 -9.24 -0.52
N GLU A 366 16.64 -10.02 -1.57
CA GLU A 366 15.32 -10.61 -1.87
C GLU A 366 14.79 -11.50 -0.73
N GLU A 367 15.65 -12.19 0.03
CA GLU A 367 15.20 -13.02 1.15
C GLU A 367 14.73 -12.16 2.33
N THR A 368 15.50 -11.13 2.70
CA THR A 368 15.09 -10.17 3.72
C THR A 368 13.86 -9.39 3.26
N GLN A 369 13.76 -9.07 1.96
CA GLN A 369 12.56 -8.46 1.38
C GLN A 369 11.32 -9.34 1.59
N GLY A 370 11.46 -10.66 1.39
CA GLY A 370 10.38 -11.64 1.63
C GLY A 370 10.00 -11.76 3.10
N ASP A 371 10.99 -11.85 3.99
CA ASP A 371 10.77 -11.89 5.42
C ASP A 371 10.07 -10.62 5.94
N TYR A 372 10.53 -9.46 5.48
CA TYR A 372 9.93 -8.19 5.90
C TYR A 372 8.52 -7.99 5.33
N MET A 373 8.26 -8.41 4.10
CA MET A 373 6.91 -8.44 3.53
C MET A 373 5.96 -9.22 4.44
N ARG A 374 6.33 -10.43 4.84
CA ARG A 374 5.56 -11.25 5.77
C ARG A 374 5.28 -10.50 7.08
N ASP A 375 6.32 -9.96 7.69
CA ASP A 375 6.25 -9.39 9.02
C ASP A 375 5.52 -8.04 9.03
N PHE A 376 5.72 -7.21 8.02
CA PHE A 376 4.98 -5.95 7.88
C PHE A 376 3.49 -6.20 7.64
N LEU A 377 3.14 -7.14 6.77
CA LEU A 377 1.76 -7.54 6.54
C LEU A 377 1.09 -8.00 7.84
N ILE A 378 1.75 -8.85 8.63
CA ILE A 378 1.23 -9.33 9.91
C ILE A 378 1.05 -8.17 10.91
N ALA A 379 2.06 -7.32 11.07
CA ALA A 379 2.02 -6.18 11.98
C ALA A 379 0.88 -5.24 11.62
N PHE A 380 0.81 -4.82 10.35
CA PHE A 380 -0.18 -3.85 9.88
C PHE A 380 -1.60 -4.43 9.90
N PHE A 381 -1.81 -5.63 9.38
CA PHE A 381 -3.12 -6.30 9.36
C PHE A 381 -3.63 -6.64 10.76
N SER A 382 -2.74 -6.83 11.74
CA SER A 382 -3.13 -7.10 13.12
C SER A 382 -3.68 -5.88 13.87
N HIS A 383 -3.46 -4.66 13.37
CA HIS A 383 -3.84 -3.45 14.07
C HIS A 383 -5.33 -3.09 13.82
N PRO A 384 -6.13 -2.81 14.88
CA PRO A 384 -7.58 -2.62 14.73
C PRO A 384 -7.99 -1.37 13.95
N ALA A 385 -7.15 -0.33 13.93
CA ALA A 385 -7.43 0.92 13.22
C ALA A 385 -7.06 0.86 11.72
N THR A 386 -6.41 -0.20 11.24
CA THR A 386 -6.05 -0.31 9.82
C THR A 386 -7.16 -0.96 9.00
N GLU A 387 -7.39 -0.45 7.77
CA GLU A 387 -8.42 -0.96 6.87
C GLU A 387 -7.89 -1.31 5.47
N SER A 388 -6.72 -0.77 5.11
CA SER A 388 -6.14 -0.96 3.78
C SER A 388 -4.63 -1.06 3.81
N LEU A 389 -4.08 -1.89 2.93
CA LEU A 389 -2.66 -1.95 2.60
C LEU A 389 -2.50 -2.02 1.09
N THR A 390 -1.88 -1.01 0.51
CA THR A 390 -1.69 -0.86 -0.94
C THR A 390 -0.22 -1.00 -1.29
N GLN A 391 0.11 -1.94 -2.18
CA GLN A 391 1.42 -2.05 -2.82
C GLN A 391 1.60 -0.91 -3.83
N TRP A 392 2.77 -0.25 -3.87
CA TRP A 392 3.01 0.83 -4.83
C TRP A 392 3.48 0.29 -6.18
N GLY A 393 2.72 -0.61 -6.76
CA GLY A 393 3.04 -1.43 -7.92
C GLY A 393 3.41 -2.86 -7.51
N PHE A 394 3.43 -3.78 -8.47
CA PHE A 394 3.65 -5.20 -8.18
C PHE A 394 4.49 -5.94 -9.25
N TRP A 395 4.67 -5.37 -10.43
CA TRP A 395 5.42 -5.96 -11.53
C TRP A 395 6.60 -5.08 -11.95
N GLU A 396 7.80 -5.64 -12.06
CA GLU A 396 9.03 -4.89 -12.40
C GLU A 396 8.95 -4.12 -13.72
N GLY A 397 8.08 -4.55 -14.65
CA GLY A 397 7.89 -3.87 -15.94
C GLY A 397 7.18 -2.52 -15.84
N SER A 398 6.50 -2.24 -14.71
CA SER A 398 5.73 -1.02 -14.46
C SER A 398 5.80 -0.62 -12.98
N HIS A 399 6.99 -0.62 -12.41
CA HIS A 399 7.22 -0.23 -11.02
C HIS A 399 8.27 0.88 -10.96
N TRP A 400 8.01 1.94 -10.19
CA TRP A 400 8.93 3.09 -10.06
C TRP A 400 10.29 2.69 -9.47
N ILE A 401 10.33 1.67 -8.60
CA ILE A 401 11.54 1.00 -8.12
C ILE A 401 11.44 -0.49 -8.50
N PRO A 402 11.91 -0.94 -9.67
CA PRO A 402 11.68 -2.30 -10.16
C PRO A 402 12.02 -3.41 -9.16
N ARG A 403 13.14 -3.29 -8.42
CA ARG A 403 13.54 -4.29 -7.40
C ARG A 403 12.55 -4.45 -6.25
N ALA A 404 11.64 -3.49 -6.02
CA ALA A 404 10.63 -3.56 -4.96
C ALA A 404 9.37 -4.35 -5.36
N ALA A 405 9.17 -4.63 -6.65
CA ALA A 405 8.01 -5.34 -7.17
C ALA A 405 7.88 -6.78 -6.63
N LEU A 406 6.66 -7.32 -6.67
CA LEU A 406 6.35 -8.70 -6.25
C LEU A 406 6.68 -9.74 -7.35
N PHE A 407 6.66 -9.31 -8.61
CA PHE A 407 6.96 -10.13 -9.79
C PHE A 407 8.09 -9.50 -10.59
N ASP A 408 9.02 -10.32 -11.08
CA ASP A 408 10.04 -9.83 -11.99
C ASP A 408 9.50 -9.52 -13.40
N ARG A 409 10.35 -9.00 -14.30
CA ARG A 409 9.95 -8.67 -15.68
C ARG A 409 9.37 -9.84 -16.45
N ASN A 410 9.75 -11.07 -16.12
CA ASN A 410 9.27 -12.30 -16.73
C ASN A 410 8.06 -12.90 -15.99
N TRP A 411 7.47 -12.18 -15.07
CA TRP A 411 6.33 -12.59 -14.25
C TRP A 411 6.63 -13.77 -13.30
N ARG A 412 7.90 -14.01 -12.98
CA ARG A 412 8.28 -14.92 -11.91
C ARG A 412 7.98 -14.25 -10.57
N VAL A 413 7.36 -14.99 -9.67
CA VAL A 413 7.09 -14.55 -8.31
C VAL A 413 8.41 -14.42 -7.55
N LYS A 414 8.68 -13.25 -6.96
CA LYS A 414 9.83 -12.99 -6.10
C LYS A 414 9.53 -13.42 -4.65
N PRO A 415 10.53 -13.53 -3.75
CA PRO A 415 10.33 -13.93 -2.35
C PRO A 415 9.29 -13.05 -1.61
N ASN A 416 9.29 -11.73 -1.80
CA ASN A 416 8.26 -10.83 -1.24
C ASN A 416 6.87 -11.09 -1.85
N GLY A 417 6.80 -11.38 -3.15
CA GLY A 417 5.57 -11.79 -3.82
C GLY A 417 5.02 -13.10 -3.27
N LYS A 418 5.92 -14.07 -3.01
CA LYS A 418 5.53 -15.34 -2.38
C LYS A 418 4.98 -15.11 -0.97
N ALA A 419 5.64 -14.29 -0.15
CA ALA A 419 5.17 -13.96 1.18
C ALA A 419 3.78 -13.29 1.16
N TYR A 420 3.55 -12.37 0.21
CA TYR A 420 2.25 -11.77 -0.01
C TYR A 420 1.17 -12.81 -0.37
N LEU A 421 1.44 -13.68 -1.32
CA LEU A 421 0.51 -14.72 -1.76
C LEU A 421 0.19 -15.72 -0.65
N ASP A 422 1.20 -16.20 0.08
CA ASP A 422 1.04 -17.16 1.17
C ASP A 422 0.13 -16.61 2.29
N LEU A 423 0.21 -15.30 2.56
CA LEU A 423 -0.65 -14.66 3.56
C LEU A 423 -2.01 -14.28 2.98
N VAL A 424 -2.05 -13.42 1.98
CA VAL A 424 -3.29 -12.74 1.54
C VAL A 424 -4.22 -13.70 0.79
N LYS A 425 -3.66 -14.59 -0.05
CA LYS A 425 -4.44 -15.56 -0.85
C LYS A 425 -4.39 -16.98 -0.27
N GLY A 426 -3.55 -17.20 0.75
CA GLY A 426 -3.43 -18.45 1.48
C GLY A 426 -3.99 -18.36 2.89
N ALA A 427 -3.16 -18.04 3.88
CA ALA A 427 -3.50 -18.09 5.30
C ALA A 427 -4.69 -17.19 5.71
N TRP A 428 -4.89 -16.07 5.01
CA TRP A 428 -5.98 -15.11 5.26
C TRP A 428 -7.16 -15.27 4.28
N TRP A 429 -7.21 -16.38 3.57
CA TRP A 429 -8.29 -16.71 2.65
C TRP A 429 -9.08 -17.89 3.16
N THR A 430 -10.41 -17.74 3.30
CA THR A 430 -11.26 -18.80 3.83
C THR A 430 -11.86 -19.60 2.69
N ASP A 431 -11.62 -20.92 2.68
CA ASP A 431 -12.29 -21.90 1.83
C ASP A 431 -12.41 -23.21 2.64
N VAL A 432 -13.58 -23.46 3.21
CA VAL A 432 -13.82 -24.60 4.11
C VAL A 432 -15.04 -25.38 3.66
N THR A 433 -14.98 -26.70 3.85
CA THR A 433 -16.09 -27.61 3.60
C THR A 433 -16.57 -28.22 4.91
N LEU A 434 -17.86 -28.17 5.16
CA LEU A 434 -18.54 -28.57 6.37
C LEU A 434 -19.66 -29.54 6.03
N THR A 435 -20.17 -30.27 7.05
CA THR A 435 -21.36 -31.09 6.93
C THR A 435 -22.40 -30.63 7.95
N THR A 436 -23.66 -30.52 7.54
CA THR A 436 -24.76 -30.19 8.46
C THR A 436 -25.07 -31.30 9.41
N ASP A 437 -25.48 -30.97 10.64
CA ASP A 437 -26.03 -31.89 11.61
C ASP A 437 -27.45 -32.37 11.20
N ARG A 438 -28.07 -33.24 12.04
CA ARG A 438 -29.40 -33.74 11.77
C ARG A 438 -30.49 -32.67 11.71
N GLN A 439 -30.26 -31.51 12.34
CA GLN A 439 -31.17 -30.36 12.33
C GLN A 439 -30.86 -29.38 11.19
N GLY A 440 -29.93 -29.75 10.31
CA GLY A 440 -29.52 -28.95 9.16
C GLY A 440 -28.57 -27.81 9.48
N TYR A 441 -27.91 -27.81 10.66
CA TYR A 441 -26.99 -26.74 11.05
C TYR A 441 -25.51 -27.08 10.81
N CYS A 442 -24.72 -26.09 10.40
CA CYS A 442 -23.28 -26.12 10.50
C CYS A 442 -22.76 -24.70 10.81
N ARG A 443 -21.46 -24.57 11.15
CA ARG A 443 -20.85 -23.30 11.51
C ARG A 443 -19.46 -23.17 10.89
N ALA A 444 -19.21 -22.07 10.19
CA ALA A 444 -17.91 -21.67 9.71
C ALA A 444 -17.37 -20.50 10.54
N ARG A 445 -16.06 -20.47 10.76
CA ARG A 445 -15.34 -19.29 11.21
C ARG A 445 -14.37 -18.90 10.11
N GLY A 446 -14.47 -17.67 9.60
CA GLY A 446 -13.69 -17.20 8.48
C GLY A 446 -13.33 -15.72 8.59
N PHE A 447 -12.43 -15.28 7.70
CA PHE A 447 -12.08 -13.88 7.61
C PHE A 447 -13.29 -13.03 7.21
N LEU A 448 -13.33 -11.77 7.64
CA LEU A 448 -14.41 -10.85 7.30
C LEU A 448 -14.41 -10.60 5.80
N GLY A 449 -15.57 -10.71 5.15
CA GLY A 449 -15.67 -10.53 3.71
C GLY A 449 -16.92 -11.11 3.08
N GLU A 450 -16.90 -11.18 1.75
CA GLU A 450 -17.96 -11.74 0.92
C GLU A 450 -17.65 -13.20 0.56
N TYR A 451 -18.68 -14.01 0.46
CA TYR A 451 -18.59 -15.46 0.29
C TYR A 451 -19.62 -15.99 -0.69
N GLU A 452 -19.27 -17.08 -1.33
CA GLU A 452 -20.20 -18.02 -1.93
C GLU A 452 -20.34 -19.23 -1.03
N VAL A 453 -21.57 -19.60 -0.71
CA VAL A 453 -21.91 -20.82 0.04
C VAL A 453 -22.59 -21.78 -0.92
N THR A 454 -21.88 -22.87 -1.25
CA THR A 454 -22.40 -23.94 -2.12
C THR A 454 -22.86 -25.09 -1.24
N VAL A 455 -24.11 -25.46 -1.39
CA VAL A 455 -24.76 -26.57 -0.68
C VAL A 455 -24.98 -27.70 -1.65
N SER A 456 -24.55 -28.93 -1.29
CA SER A 456 -24.87 -30.18 -1.97
C SER A 456 -25.71 -31.05 -1.01
N LEU A 457 -26.92 -31.34 -1.42
CA LEU A 457 -27.87 -32.15 -0.65
C LEU A 457 -27.63 -33.67 -0.84
N PRO A 458 -28.08 -34.52 0.08
CA PRO A 458 -27.89 -35.97 -0.04
C PRO A 458 -28.57 -36.58 -1.28
N ASP A 459 -29.59 -35.94 -1.83
CA ASP A 459 -30.28 -36.36 -3.08
C ASP A 459 -29.48 -36.04 -4.35
N GLY A 460 -28.28 -35.44 -4.22
CA GLY A 460 -27.42 -35.05 -5.34
C GLY A 460 -27.71 -33.66 -5.91
N SER A 461 -28.74 -32.98 -5.48
CA SER A 461 -29.00 -31.59 -5.88
C SER A 461 -28.02 -30.61 -5.24
N SER A 462 -27.73 -29.49 -5.91
CA SER A 462 -26.79 -28.48 -5.44
C SER A 462 -27.25 -27.08 -5.81
N PHE A 463 -26.95 -26.13 -4.94
CA PHE A 463 -27.22 -24.71 -5.19
C PHE A 463 -26.19 -23.83 -4.48
N THR A 464 -26.04 -22.59 -4.96
CA THR A 464 -25.10 -21.61 -4.40
C THR A 464 -25.83 -20.32 -4.03
N ARG A 465 -25.45 -19.72 -2.90
CA ARG A 465 -25.98 -18.45 -2.40
C ARG A 465 -24.85 -17.55 -1.92
N PRO A 466 -24.96 -16.24 -2.08
CA PRO A 466 -24.03 -15.30 -1.49
C PRO A 466 -24.20 -15.25 0.02
N ALA A 467 -23.10 -14.97 0.72
CA ALA A 467 -23.09 -14.71 2.16
C ALA A 467 -22.03 -13.67 2.51
N ARG A 468 -22.08 -13.16 3.73
CA ARG A 468 -21.09 -12.24 4.26
C ARG A 468 -20.74 -12.60 5.69
N ILE A 469 -19.46 -12.68 5.99
CA ILE A 469 -18.96 -12.80 7.36
C ILE A 469 -18.61 -11.41 7.87
N THR A 470 -19.23 -11.02 8.99
CA THR A 470 -18.99 -9.75 9.68
C THR A 470 -18.42 -10.01 11.07
N ARG A 471 -17.89 -8.96 11.72
CA ARG A 471 -17.38 -9.06 13.10
C ARG A 471 -18.48 -9.48 14.10
N ALA A 472 -19.71 -9.05 13.89
CA ALA A 472 -20.84 -9.45 14.72
C ALA A 472 -21.29 -10.90 14.51
N GLY A 473 -20.69 -11.59 13.54
CA GLY A 473 -21.18 -12.86 13.05
C GLY A 473 -22.39 -12.69 12.12
N ALA A 474 -22.85 -13.81 11.56
CA ALA A 474 -24.08 -13.87 10.77
C ALA A 474 -24.75 -15.23 10.95
N MET A 475 -26.08 -15.25 10.79
CA MET A 475 -26.86 -16.48 10.67
C MET A 475 -27.66 -16.43 9.38
N ILE A 476 -27.54 -17.45 8.55
CA ILE A 476 -28.26 -17.54 7.28
C ILE A 476 -29.04 -18.86 7.20
N THR A 477 -30.20 -18.81 6.56
CA THR A 477 -30.97 -19.99 6.21
C THR A 477 -30.96 -20.17 4.70
N LEU A 478 -30.55 -21.33 4.25
CA LEU A 478 -30.36 -21.65 2.84
C LEU A 478 -31.33 -22.74 2.41
N LYS A 479 -31.92 -22.58 1.24
CA LYS A 479 -32.78 -23.58 0.59
C LYS A 479 -32.59 -23.54 -0.92
N PRO A 480 -32.88 -24.59 -1.67
CA PRO A 480 -32.85 -24.65 -3.12
C PRO A 480 -33.56 -23.51 -3.83
#